data_4446a55a0bf7f9b371652edb3d1b9c86
#
_entry.id   4446a55a0bf7f9b371652edb3d1b9c86
#
_cell.length_a   1.000
_cell.length_b   1.000
_cell.length_c   1.000
_cell.angle_alpha   90.00
_cell.angle_beta   90.00
_cell.angle_gamma   90.00
#
_symmetry.space_group_name_H-M   'P 1'
#
loop_
_entity.id
_entity.type
_entity.pdbx_description
1 polymer ?
#
loop_
_entity_poly.entity_id
_entity_poly.type
_entity_poly.pdbx_seq_one_letter_code
_entity_poly.pdbx_strand_id
1 'polypeptide(L)'
;ASLETFRKPLKLQANVEEIKFKNLYAKGDFLQCVKERRLFETLSWIDKSPFYIHYTNVNNLFYTLVEIFDSIVKPDEISEFGYDYFKMKSVFYYMFKGKADALQILMFKYKYPNIQREDVEAFCNDLLFLLGSRREMKEEEKFLAGMLARAAQSDELVFLHDNDDYVMQENYAEFYADPIRKYQKSRHIFDEETTVQDIVKKQIAMGENMADNFNFVKSETDIFVQLSDVVAGILGKLFKYINSTSVNQRRRDVEGLSKLQVENILLIDKLRMEADRENPGFLCSIGPWDGIGILNRFFEMVKSRKEK
;
A
#
# COMPACT_ATOMS: atom_id res chain seq x y z
N ALA A 1 11.19 27.10 6.94
CA ALA A 1 12.02 26.31 7.85
C ALA A 1 13.32 25.96 7.12
N SER A 2 14.47 26.10 7.78
CA SER A 2 15.76 25.78 7.17
C SER A 2 16.13 24.31 7.48
N LEU A 3 16.98 23.72 6.64
CA LEU A 3 17.55 22.38 6.84
C LEU A 3 18.22 22.24 8.23
N GLU A 4 18.88 23.31 8.69
CA GLU A 4 19.53 23.33 10.01
C GLU A 4 18.53 23.21 11.16
N THR A 5 17.36 23.85 11.07
CA THR A 5 16.32 23.76 12.09
C THR A 5 15.72 22.35 12.18
N PHE A 6 15.74 21.59 11.08
CA PHE A 6 15.29 20.21 11.05
C PHE A 6 16.37 19.23 11.56
N ARG A 7 17.63 19.39 11.16
CA ARG A 7 18.72 18.46 11.53
C ARG A 7 19.13 18.55 13.01
N LYS A 8 19.10 19.75 13.59
CA LYS A 8 19.57 20.04 14.96
C LYS A 8 18.94 19.14 16.05
N PRO A 9 17.61 18.95 16.12
CA PRO A 9 16.99 18.11 17.13
C PRO A 9 17.25 16.61 16.94
N LEU A 10 17.61 16.18 15.73
CA LEU A 10 17.82 14.77 15.41
C LEU A 10 19.14 14.21 15.97
N LYS A 11 20.11 15.08 16.32
CA LYS A 11 21.42 14.69 16.87
C LYS A 11 22.07 13.56 16.06
N LEU A 12 22.08 13.69 14.75
CA LEU A 12 22.71 12.71 13.85
C LEU A 12 24.23 12.78 14.00
N GLN A 13 24.92 11.67 13.69
CA GLN A 13 26.38 11.66 13.63
C GLN A 13 26.86 12.63 12.53
N ALA A 14 28.05 13.21 12.73
CA ALA A 14 28.59 14.24 11.82
C ALA A 14 28.77 13.75 10.38
N ASN A 15 28.97 12.45 10.20
CA ASN A 15 29.14 11.80 8.89
C ASN A 15 27.83 11.42 8.20
N VAL A 16 26.66 11.72 8.80
CA VAL A 16 25.36 11.48 8.15
C VAL A 16 25.03 12.68 7.30
N GLU A 17 25.30 12.60 6.02
CA GLU A 17 25.01 13.64 5.04
C GLU A 17 23.54 13.67 4.65
N GLU A 18 22.90 12.51 4.56
CA GLU A 18 21.53 12.32 4.14
C GLU A 18 20.67 11.74 5.28
N ILE A 19 19.44 12.26 5.42
CA ILE A 19 18.46 11.76 6.38
C ILE A 19 17.60 10.72 5.69
N LYS A 20 17.75 9.46 6.09
CA LYS A 20 16.90 8.34 5.65
C LYS A 20 16.12 7.77 6.81
N PHE A 21 14.97 7.16 6.54
CA PHE A 21 14.15 6.51 7.56
C PHE A 21 14.96 5.57 8.45
N LYS A 22 15.86 4.77 7.86
CA LYS A 22 16.76 3.86 8.60
C LYS A 22 17.65 4.53 9.64
N ASN A 23 17.92 5.85 9.51
CA ASN A 23 18.78 6.61 10.42
C ASN A 23 18.00 7.17 11.62
N LEU A 24 16.67 7.17 11.58
CA LEU A 24 15.80 7.76 12.59
C LEU A 24 15.20 6.76 13.57
N TYR A 25 15.29 5.47 13.31
CA TYR A 25 14.64 4.44 14.11
C TYR A 25 15.54 3.22 14.34
N ALA A 26 15.26 2.45 15.40
CA ALA A 26 15.84 1.12 15.58
C ALA A 26 15.30 0.13 14.53
N LYS A 27 16.07 -0.91 14.20
CA LYS A 27 15.60 -1.99 13.32
C LYS A 27 14.39 -2.68 13.96
N GLY A 28 13.38 -3.02 13.15
CA GLY A 28 12.22 -3.77 13.62
C GLY A 28 10.92 -3.45 12.88
N ASP A 29 9.83 -3.83 13.53
CA ASP A 29 8.47 -3.59 13.07
C ASP A 29 8.00 -2.15 13.36
N PHE A 30 6.72 -1.89 13.08
CA PHE A 30 6.09 -0.59 13.33
C PHE A 30 6.19 -0.17 14.80
N LEU A 31 5.87 -1.10 15.73
CA LEU A 31 5.84 -0.78 17.16
C LEU A 31 7.23 -0.49 17.72
N GLN A 32 8.29 -1.06 17.13
CA GLN A 32 9.66 -0.69 17.47
C GLN A 32 10.02 0.70 16.92
N CYS A 33 9.66 0.99 15.66
CA CYS A 33 9.94 2.29 15.06
C CYS A 33 9.32 3.45 15.84
N VAL A 34 8.09 3.33 16.31
CA VAL A 34 7.40 4.40 17.06
C VAL A 34 7.92 4.57 18.51
N LYS A 35 8.91 3.78 18.98
CA LYS A 35 9.64 4.03 20.23
C LYS A 35 10.70 5.14 20.09
N GLU A 36 11.05 5.51 18.85
CA GLU A 36 12.20 6.35 18.59
C GLU A 36 11.91 7.85 18.78
N ARG A 37 12.72 8.51 19.61
CA ARG A 37 12.62 9.94 19.84
C ARG A 37 12.91 10.76 18.57
N ARG A 38 13.83 10.31 17.73
CA ARG A 38 14.14 10.98 16.47
C ARG A 38 12.95 10.99 15.52
N LEU A 39 12.16 9.92 15.47
CA LEU A 39 10.91 9.91 14.71
C LEU A 39 9.93 10.96 15.24
N PHE A 40 9.78 11.06 16.56
CA PHE A 40 8.94 12.10 17.19
C PHE A 40 9.36 13.51 16.79
N GLU A 41 10.66 13.80 16.83
CA GLU A 41 11.18 15.12 16.45
C GLU A 41 10.90 15.42 14.97
N THR A 42 11.06 14.42 14.10
CA THR A 42 10.76 14.57 12.66
C THR A 42 9.29 14.81 12.41
N LEU A 43 8.40 13.99 12.96
CA LEU A 43 6.95 14.13 12.79
C LEU A 43 6.46 15.46 13.39
N SER A 44 6.98 15.86 14.57
CA SER A 44 6.66 17.14 15.21
C SER A 44 7.13 18.35 14.41
N TRP A 45 8.25 18.22 13.69
CA TRP A 45 8.72 19.28 12.82
C TRP A 45 7.84 19.41 11.58
N ILE A 46 7.42 18.30 10.97
CA ILE A 46 6.45 18.30 9.85
C ILE A 46 5.13 18.93 10.31
N ASP A 47 4.61 18.52 11.47
CA ASP A 47 3.36 19.03 12.07
C ASP A 47 3.35 20.57 12.30
N LYS A 48 4.51 21.14 12.60
CA LYS A 48 4.68 22.60 12.81
C LYS A 48 5.01 23.37 11.52
N SER A 49 5.15 22.68 10.42
CA SER A 49 5.49 23.24 9.12
C SER A 49 4.23 23.32 8.24
N PRO A 50 4.22 24.16 7.20
CA PRO A 50 3.07 24.26 6.28
C PRO A 50 3.09 23.14 5.23
N PHE A 51 3.29 21.89 5.68
CA PHE A 51 3.38 20.72 4.79
C PHE A 51 2.27 19.73 5.06
N TYR A 52 1.77 19.16 3.99
CA TYR A 52 0.84 18.03 4.02
C TYR A 52 1.53 16.79 3.49
N ILE A 53 1.22 15.63 4.08
CA ILE A 53 1.67 14.35 3.55
C ILE A 53 0.79 13.94 2.38
N HIS A 54 1.43 13.45 1.30
CA HIS A 54 0.75 12.85 0.16
C HIS A 54 1.34 11.46 -0.05
N TYR A 55 0.49 10.44 -0.19
CA TYR A 55 0.96 9.09 -0.44
C TYR A 55 -0.04 8.25 -1.23
N THR A 56 0.49 7.27 -1.95
CA THR A 56 -0.26 6.14 -2.50
C THR A 56 0.20 4.87 -1.80
N ASN A 57 -0.72 4.18 -1.13
CA ASN A 57 -0.47 2.88 -0.51
C ASN A 57 -1.06 1.77 -1.35
N VAL A 58 -0.26 0.73 -1.63
CA VAL A 58 -0.70 -0.45 -2.37
C VAL A 58 -0.55 -1.68 -1.49
N ASN A 59 -1.64 -2.41 -1.29
CA ASN A 59 -1.58 -3.74 -0.73
C ASN A 59 -1.31 -4.74 -1.85
N ASN A 60 -0.06 -5.18 -2.00
CA ASN A 60 0.37 -6.04 -3.10
C ASN A 60 -0.44 -7.34 -3.19
N LEU A 61 -0.75 -7.99 -2.06
CA LEU A 61 -1.57 -9.20 -2.06
C LEU A 61 -2.99 -8.92 -2.57
N PHE A 62 -3.59 -7.79 -2.19
CA PHE A 62 -4.90 -7.38 -2.69
C PHE A 62 -4.83 -7.11 -4.19
N TYR A 63 -3.84 -6.36 -4.65
CA TYR A 63 -3.63 -6.04 -6.06
C TYR A 63 -3.50 -7.32 -6.91
N THR A 64 -2.64 -8.26 -6.48
CA THR A 64 -2.48 -9.57 -7.11
C THR A 64 -3.80 -10.34 -7.20
N LEU A 65 -4.57 -10.40 -6.12
CA LEU A 65 -5.83 -11.14 -6.10
C LEU A 65 -6.94 -10.45 -6.90
N VAL A 66 -6.87 -9.14 -7.09
CA VAL A 66 -7.80 -8.39 -7.95
C VAL A 66 -7.65 -8.79 -9.41
N GLU A 67 -6.44 -8.99 -9.93
CA GLU A 67 -6.21 -9.46 -11.30
C GLU A 67 -6.85 -10.85 -11.54
N ILE A 68 -6.72 -11.77 -10.55
CA ILE A 68 -7.38 -13.07 -10.61
C ILE A 68 -8.90 -12.88 -10.57
N PHE A 69 -9.41 -12.08 -9.64
CA PHE A 69 -10.84 -11.82 -9.49
C PHE A 69 -11.44 -11.24 -10.77
N ASP A 70 -10.82 -10.22 -11.36
CA ASP A 70 -11.28 -9.56 -12.57
C ASP A 70 -11.22 -10.48 -13.80
N SER A 71 -10.34 -11.51 -13.77
CA SER A 71 -10.26 -12.54 -14.82
C SER A 71 -11.38 -13.60 -14.73
N ILE A 72 -11.93 -13.85 -13.55
CA ILE A 72 -12.93 -14.92 -13.33
C ILE A 72 -14.36 -14.40 -13.17
N VAL A 73 -14.57 -13.08 -12.95
CA VAL A 73 -15.86 -12.49 -12.63
C VAL A 73 -16.08 -11.21 -13.43
N LYS A 74 -17.26 -11.08 -14.06
CA LYS A 74 -17.67 -9.84 -14.72
C LYS A 74 -18.53 -8.97 -13.79
N PRO A 75 -18.43 -7.62 -13.89
CA PRO A 75 -19.21 -6.71 -13.03
C PRO A 75 -20.72 -6.94 -13.07
N ASP A 76 -21.29 -7.21 -14.24
CA ASP A 76 -22.71 -7.49 -14.46
C ASP A 76 -23.16 -8.75 -13.74
N GLU A 77 -22.36 -9.81 -13.79
CA GLU A 77 -22.68 -11.06 -13.08
C GLU A 77 -22.79 -10.84 -11.57
N ILE A 78 -21.92 -10.05 -10.99
CA ILE A 78 -21.97 -9.69 -9.56
C ILE A 78 -23.26 -8.93 -9.23
N SER A 79 -23.62 -7.95 -10.08
CA SER A 79 -24.80 -7.10 -9.90
C SER A 79 -26.10 -7.89 -10.02
N GLU A 80 -26.19 -8.85 -10.93
CA GLU A 80 -27.36 -9.74 -11.11
C GLU A 80 -27.65 -10.57 -9.85
N PHE A 81 -26.62 -10.94 -9.09
CA PHE A 81 -26.76 -11.63 -7.80
C PHE A 81 -26.94 -10.68 -6.61
N GLY A 82 -27.03 -9.36 -6.83
CA GLY A 82 -27.26 -8.36 -5.79
C GLY A 82 -26.02 -8.05 -4.96
N TYR A 83 -24.83 -8.38 -5.41
CA TYR A 83 -23.58 -8.10 -4.74
C TYR A 83 -22.93 -6.80 -5.25
N ASP A 84 -22.14 -6.16 -4.38
CA ASP A 84 -21.29 -5.01 -4.74
C ASP A 84 -19.92 -5.51 -5.24
N TYR A 85 -19.56 -5.12 -6.45
CA TYR A 85 -18.33 -5.58 -7.13
C TYR A 85 -17.05 -5.28 -6.33
N PHE A 86 -16.93 -4.08 -5.79
CA PHE A 86 -15.75 -3.68 -5.03
C PHE A 86 -15.66 -4.40 -3.66
N LYS A 87 -16.81 -4.63 -3.02
CA LYS A 87 -16.83 -5.42 -1.79
C LYS A 87 -16.49 -6.88 -2.04
N MET A 88 -16.93 -7.45 -3.17
CA MET A 88 -16.60 -8.84 -3.52
C MET A 88 -15.10 -9.04 -3.78
N LYS A 89 -14.38 -8.06 -4.33
CA LYS A 89 -12.91 -8.07 -4.37
C LYS A 89 -12.28 -8.21 -2.99
N SER A 90 -12.84 -7.53 -1.99
CA SER A 90 -12.38 -7.63 -0.61
C SER A 90 -12.70 -8.99 0.02
N VAL A 91 -13.88 -9.56 -0.26
CA VAL A 91 -14.23 -10.93 0.16
C VAL A 91 -13.21 -11.91 -0.40
N PHE A 92 -12.93 -11.84 -1.71
CA PHE A 92 -11.94 -12.69 -2.38
C PHE A 92 -10.56 -12.56 -1.75
N TYR A 93 -10.10 -11.35 -1.48
CA TYR A 93 -8.85 -11.10 -0.76
C TYR A 93 -8.84 -11.79 0.62
N TYR A 94 -9.91 -11.68 1.41
CA TYR A 94 -9.95 -12.28 2.74
C TYR A 94 -10.00 -13.80 2.72
N MET A 95 -10.51 -14.43 1.67
CA MET A 95 -10.46 -15.89 1.49
C MET A 95 -9.02 -16.41 1.42
N PHE A 96 -8.09 -15.61 0.90
CA PHE A 96 -6.68 -15.98 0.70
C PHE A 96 -5.68 -15.31 1.65
N LYS A 97 -6.04 -14.22 2.31
CA LYS A 97 -5.13 -13.42 3.15
C LYS A 97 -4.34 -14.27 4.16
N GLY A 98 -4.98 -15.23 4.81
CA GLY A 98 -4.34 -16.13 5.79
C GLY A 98 -3.46 -17.23 5.16
N LYS A 99 -3.35 -17.29 3.83
CA LYS A 99 -2.68 -18.35 3.05
C LYS A 99 -1.64 -17.76 2.11
N ALA A 100 -1.12 -16.57 2.40
CA ALA A 100 -0.25 -15.81 1.51
C ALA A 100 0.99 -16.61 1.06
N ASP A 101 1.63 -17.37 1.94
CA ASP A 101 2.82 -18.17 1.61
C ASP A 101 2.47 -19.30 0.62
N ALA A 102 1.36 -20.01 0.85
CA ALA A 102 0.91 -21.08 -0.05
C ALA A 102 0.47 -20.51 -1.41
N LEU A 103 -0.18 -19.33 -1.39
CA LEU A 103 -0.56 -18.61 -2.61
C LEU A 103 0.69 -18.19 -3.41
N GLN A 104 1.73 -17.70 -2.75
CA GLN A 104 2.99 -17.33 -3.41
C GLN A 104 3.65 -18.53 -4.10
N ILE A 105 3.67 -19.70 -3.46
CA ILE A 105 4.18 -20.94 -4.06
C ILE A 105 3.38 -21.31 -5.30
N LEU A 106 2.05 -21.21 -5.23
CA LEU A 106 1.16 -21.50 -6.35
C LEU A 106 1.39 -20.53 -7.51
N MET A 107 1.49 -19.23 -7.23
CA MET A 107 1.80 -18.21 -8.24
C MET A 107 3.14 -18.46 -8.93
N PHE A 108 4.15 -18.85 -8.16
CA PHE A 108 5.44 -19.21 -8.74
C PHE A 108 5.34 -20.47 -9.63
N LYS A 109 4.56 -21.48 -9.21
CA LYS A 109 4.34 -22.71 -10.00
C LYS A 109 3.78 -22.42 -11.39
N TYR A 110 2.84 -21.48 -11.48
CA TYR A 110 2.13 -21.15 -12.73
C TYR A 110 2.68 -19.87 -13.41
N LYS A 111 3.87 -19.39 -13.03
CA LYS A 111 4.53 -18.22 -13.62
C LYS A 111 3.67 -16.94 -13.60
N TYR A 112 2.80 -16.82 -12.58
CA TYR A 112 1.90 -15.68 -12.44
C TYR A 112 2.63 -14.33 -12.69
N PRO A 113 2.06 -13.39 -13.45
CA PRO A 113 0.71 -13.34 -14.01
C PRO A 113 0.58 -13.92 -15.43
N ASN A 114 1.54 -14.68 -15.91
CA ASN A 114 1.51 -15.30 -17.25
C ASN A 114 1.04 -16.75 -17.20
N ILE A 115 -0.23 -16.96 -16.80
CA ILE A 115 -0.82 -18.30 -16.74
C ILE A 115 -1.00 -18.84 -18.15
N GLN A 116 -0.41 -20.00 -18.45
CA GLN A 116 -0.59 -20.63 -19.76
C GLN A 116 -2.03 -21.19 -19.89
N ARG A 117 -2.60 -21.16 -21.11
CA ARG A 117 -4.00 -21.58 -21.32
C ARG A 117 -4.26 -23.01 -20.90
N GLU A 118 -3.32 -23.90 -21.13
CA GLU A 118 -3.34 -25.31 -20.71
C GLU A 118 -3.28 -25.51 -19.19
N ASP A 119 -2.81 -24.49 -18.43
CA ASP A 119 -2.69 -24.53 -16.98
C ASP A 119 -3.90 -23.92 -16.25
N VAL A 120 -4.85 -23.29 -16.94
CA VAL A 120 -5.99 -22.57 -16.31
C VAL A 120 -6.79 -23.48 -15.41
N GLU A 121 -7.14 -24.68 -15.86
CA GLU A 121 -7.88 -25.67 -15.06
C GLU A 121 -7.11 -26.01 -13.78
N ALA A 122 -5.83 -26.35 -13.91
CA ALA A 122 -4.99 -26.76 -12.78
C ALA A 122 -4.78 -25.60 -11.81
N PHE A 123 -4.54 -24.37 -12.30
CA PHE A 123 -4.40 -23.16 -11.50
C PHE A 123 -5.65 -22.86 -10.66
N CYS A 124 -6.83 -22.85 -11.29
CA CYS A 124 -8.09 -22.60 -10.60
C CYS A 124 -8.41 -23.71 -9.58
N ASN A 125 -8.14 -24.98 -9.91
CA ASN A 125 -8.35 -26.09 -8.98
C ASN A 125 -7.39 -26.02 -7.78
N ASP A 126 -6.13 -25.63 -7.97
CA ASP A 126 -5.18 -25.43 -6.87
C ASP A 126 -5.62 -24.25 -5.97
N LEU A 127 -6.15 -23.15 -6.54
CA LEU A 127 -6.76 -22.07 -5.76
C LEU A 127 -7.96 -22.58 -4.94
N LEU A 128 -8.85 -23.37 -5.53
CA LEU A 128 -9.98 -23.99 -4.84
C LEU A 128 -9.52 -24.92 -3.72
N PHE A 129 -8.47 -25.70 -3.95
CA PHE A 129 -7.87 -26.56 -2.94
C PHE A 129 -7.34 -25.75 -1.75
N LEU A 130 -6.68 -24.62 -2.00
CA LEU A 130 -6.23 -23.69 -0.94
C LEU A 130 -7.41 -23.17 -0.12
N LEU A 131 -8.59 -22.96 -0.69
CA LEU A 131 -9.75 -22.47 0.06
C LEU A 131 -10.27 -23.52 1.07
N GLY A 132 -10.11 -24.79 0.80
CA GLY A 132 -10.55 -25.90 1.66
C GLY A 132 -12.06 -26.21 1.57
N SER A 133 -12.66 -26.70 2.65
CA SER A 133 -14.06 -27.16 2.64
C SER A 133 -15.07 -26.02 2.48
N ARG A 134 -15.95 -26.12 1.48
CA ARG A 134 -17.03 -25.16 1.22
C ARG A 134 -18.12 -25.14 2.31
N ARG A 135 -18.14 -26.10 3.24
CA ARG A 135 -19.21 -26.19 4.25
C ARG A 135 -19.21 -25.04 5.24
N GLU A 136 -18.03 -24.47 5.52
CA GLU A 136 -17.86 -23.38 6.48
C GLU A 136 -17.84 -21.99 5.83
N MET A 137 -18.01 -21.91 4.51
CA MET A 137 -17.97 -20.68 3.74
C MET A 137 -19.30 -19.92 3.87
N LYS A 138 -19.21 -18.57 3.91
CA LYS A 138 -20.36 -17.69 3.76
C LYS A 138 -20.90 -17.72 2.32
N GLU A 139 -22.08 -17.19 2.10
CA GLU A 139 -22.72 -17.23 0.77
C GLU A 139 -21.89 -16.52 -0.30
N GLU A 140 -21.30 -15.34 0.02
CA GLU A 140 -20.42 -14.62 -0.89
C GLU A 140 -19.14 -15.43 -1.24
N GLU A 141 -18.59 -16.11 -0.26
CA GLU A 141 -17.41 -16.97 -0.45
C GLU A 141 -17.73 -18.21 -1.30
N LYS A 142 -18.93 -18.81 -1.09
CA LYS A 142 -19.43 -19.93 -1.93
C LYS A 142 -19.64 -19.49 -3.36
N PHE A 143 -20.22 -18.29 -3.56
CA PHE A 143 -20.40 -17.71 -4.88
C PHE A 143 -19.05 -17.56 -5.59
N LEU A 144 -18.04 -16.96 -4.96
CA LEU A 144 -16.72 -16.78 -5.54
C LEU A 144 -15.99 -18.10 -5.80
N ALA A 145 -16.12 -19.07 -4.91
CA ALA A 145 -15.61 -20.43 -5.16
C ALA A 145 -16.33 -21.10 -6.36
N GLY A 146 -17.60 -20.79 -6.57
CA GLY A 146 -18.35 -21.18 -7.77
C GLY A 146 -17.81 -20.55 -9.05
N MET A 147 -17.45 -19.26 -9.01
CA MET A 147 -16.83 -18.55 -10.15
C MET A 147 -15.45 -19.16 -10.50
N LEU A 148 -14.61 -19.44 -9.50
CA LEU A 148 -13.35 -20.16 -9.70
C LEU A 148 -13.55 -21.54 -10.34
N ALA A 149 -14.55 -22.31 -9.87
CA ALA A 149 -14.86 -23.62 -10.44
C ALA A 149 -15.38 -23.53 -11.88
N ARG A 150 -16.08 -22.46 -12.23
CA ARG A 150 -16.51 -22.19 -13.60
C ARG A 150 -15.30 -21.79 -14.48
N ALA A 151 -14.41 -20.94 -13.96
CA ALA A 151 -13.20 -20.55 -14.67
C ALA A 151 -12.26 -21.73 -14.95
N ALA A 152 -12.21 -22.73 -14.05
CA ALA A 152 -11.48 -23.98 -14.29
C ALA A 152 -11.99 -24.79 -15.50
N GLN A 153 -13.19 -24.53 -16.00
CA GLN A 153 -13.76 -25.16 -17.19
C GLN A 153 -13.55 -24.32 -18.47
N SER A 154 -12.88 -23.17 -18.33
CA SER A 154 -12.48 -22.29 -19.41
C SER A 154 -11.00 -22.48 -19.70
N ASP A 155 -10.55 -22.08 -20.88
CA ASP A 155 -9.13 -21.98 -21.24
C ASP A 155 -8.62 -20.53 -21.17
N GLU A 156 -9.42 -19.62 -20.61
CA GLU A 156 -9.12 -18.18 -20.62
C GLU A 156 -9.26 -17.53 -19.25
N LEU A 157 -8.21 -16.77 -18.88
CA LEU A 157 -8.18 -15.82 -17.78
C LEU A 157 -7.70 -14.47 -18.33
N VAL A 158 -8.63 -13.58 -18.70
CA VAL A 158 -8.42 -12.42 -19.59
C VAL A 158 -7.19 -11.55 -19.23
N PHE A 159 -6.93 -11.33 -17.94
CA PHE A 159 -5.81 -10.48 -17.47
C PHE A 159 -4.55 -11.27 -17.11
N LEU A 160 -4.56 -12.60 -17.24
CA LEU A 160 -3.48 -13.47 -16.78
C LEU A 160 -2.81 -14.27 -17.89
N HIS A 161 -2.94 -13.81 -19.15
CA HIS A 161 -2.27 -14.38 -20.31
C HIS A 161 -1.38 -13.34 -20.99
N ASP A 162 -0.39 -13.81 -21.71
CA ASP A 162 0.47 -12.98 -22.56
C ASP A 162 1.22 -11.87 -21.80
N ASN A 163 1.48 -12.09 -20.51
CA ASN A 163 2.28 -11.25 -19.64
C ASN A 163 3.74 -11.74 -19.57
N ASP A 164 4.62 -10.98 -18.93
CA ASP A 164 5.96 -11.45 -18.59
C ASP A 164 5.92 -12.40 -17.38
N ASP A 165 6.64 -13.53 -17.47
CA ASP A 165 6.73 -14.51 -16.39
C ASP A 165 7.22 -13.83 -15.09
N TYR A 166 6.47 -13.99 -13.99
CA TYR A 166 6.79 -13.50 -12.65
C TYR A 166 6.81 -11.96 -12.50
N VAL A 167 6.37 -11.20 -13.50
CA VAL A 167 6.38 -9.74 -13.49
C VAL A 167 4.96 -9.22 -13.31
N MET A 168 4.52 -9.04 -12.07
CA MET A 168 3.21 -8.48 -11.75
C MET A 168 3.11 -6.98 -12.08
N GLN A 169 4.22 -6.26 -12.04
CA GLN A 169 4.30 -4.83 -12.31
C GLN A 169 5.63 -4.57 -13.02
N GLU A 170 5.58 -4.21 -14.29
CA GLU A 170 6.78 -3.93 -15.10
C GLU A 170 7.62 -2.78 -14.54
N ASN A 171 6.94 -1.73 -14.08
CA ASN A 171 7.60 -0.55 -13.52
C ASN A 171 6.63 0.23 -12.62
N TYR A 172 7.17 1.21 -11.90
CA TYR A 172 6.41 2.07 -11.00
C TYR A 172 6.15 3.48 -11.59
N ALA A 173 6.33 3.69 -12.89
CA ALA A 173 6.20 5.00 -13.53
C ALA A 173 4.82 5.61 -13.33
N GLU A 174 3.76 4.81 -13.29
CA GLU A 174 2.39 5.27 -13.05
C GLU A 174 2.21 5.98 -11.70
N PHE A 175 2.92 5.54 -10.66
CA PHE A 175 2.90 6.20 -9.35
C PHE A 175 3.56 7.58 -9.36
N TYR A 176 4.44 7.86 -10.33
CA TYR A 176 5.03 9.17 -10.57
C TYR A 176 4.16 10.01 -11.51
N ALA A 177 3.58 9.39 -12.54
CA ALA A 177 2.73 10.07 -13.51
C ALA A 177 1.37 10.51 -12.92
N ASP A 178 0.77 9.70 -12.04
CA ASP A 178 -0.55 10.01 -11.45
C ASP A 178 -0.58 11.36 -10.70
N PRO A 179 0.32 11.68 -9.76
CA PRO A 179 0.34 13.01 -9.15
C PRO A 179 0.63 14.14 -10.13
N ILE A 180 1.44 13.93 -11.18
CA ILE A 180 1.67 14.94 -12.22
C ILE A 180 0.37 15.25 -12.96
N ARG A 181 -0.39 14.21 -13.36
CA ARG A 181 -1.69 14.36 -14.02
C ARG A 181 -2.74 15.02 -13.12
N LYS A 182 -2.79 14.64 -11.85
CA LYS A 182 -3.77 15.18 -10.89
C LYS A 182 -3.50 16.62 -10.50
N TYR A 183 -2.22 16.99 -10.34
CA TYR A 183 -1.81 18.28 -9.82
C TYR A 183 -0.96 19.07 -10.82
N GLN A 184 -1.48 19.29 -12.02
CA GLN A 184 -0.78 19.91 -13.15
C GLN A 184 -0.24 21.33 -12.88
N LYS A 185 -0.80 22.06 -11.90
CA LYS A 185 -0.33 23.40 -11.50
C LYS A 185 0.77 23.33 -10.41
N SER A 186 1.12 22.17 -9.92
CA SER A 186 2.15 21.97 -8.92
C SER A 186 3.48 21.63 -9.58
N ARG A 187 4.57 21.99 -8.92
CA ARG A 187 5.90 21.49 -9.26
C ARG A 187 6.16 20.19 -8.52
N HIS A 188 6.55 19.15 -9.26
CA HIS A 188 6.84 17.82 -8.73
C HIS A 188 8.35 17.60 -8.65
N ILE A 189 8.84 17.15 -7.49
CA ILE A 189 10.24 16.81 -7.28
C ILE A 189 10.28 15.38 -6.77
N PHE A 190 10.98 14.52 -7.51
CA PHE A 190 11.10 13.09 -7.20
C PHE A 190 12.55 12.72 -6.91
N ASP A 191 12.75 11.65 -6.16
CA ASP A 191 14.07 11.03 -6.04
C ASP A 191 14.52 10.45 -7.39
N GLU A 192 15.82 10.49 -7.65
CA GLU A 192 16.41 9.98 -8.89
C GLU A 192 16.18 8.47 -9.01
N GLU A 193 15.35 8.09 -9.99
CA GLU A 193 15.07 6.70 -10.35
C GLU A 193 15.19 6.57 -11.88
N THR A 194 16.35 6.12 -12.34
CA THR A 194 16.73 6.13 -13.76
C THR A 194 15.76 5.34 -14.64
N THR A 195 15.24 4.22 -14.16
CA THR A 195 14.30 3.38 -14.92
C THR A 195 12.96 4.06 -15.11
N VAL A 196 12.46 4.72 -14.06
CA VAL A 196 11.15 5.41 -14.05
C VAL A 196 11.20 6.71 -14.82
N GLN A 197 12.25 7.54 -14.64
CA GLN A 197 12.30 8.87 -15.25
C GLN A 197 12.29 8.85 -16.77
N ASP A 198 12.92 7.84 -17.39
CA ASP A 198 12.94 7.72 -18.85
C ASP A 198 11.56 7.32 -19.40
N ILE A 199 10.80 6.51 -18.68
CA ILE A 199 9.44 6.13 -19.04
C ILE A 199 8.51 7.34 -18.93
N VAL A 200 8.54 8.06 -17.81
CA VAL A 200 7.72 9.27 -17.58
C VAL A 200 8.00 10.32 -18.65
N LYS A 201 9.28 10.57 -18.99
CA LYS A 201 9.67 11.50 -20.08
C LYS A 201 9.13 11.07 -21.44
N LYS A 202 9.19 9.75 -21.74
CA LYS A 202 8.63 9.23 -23.01
C LYS A 202 7.12 9.41 -23.08
N GLN A 203 6.39 9.14 -21.99
CA GLN A 203 4.94 9.35 -21.92
C GLN A 203 4.56 10.80 -22.22
N ILE A 204 5.30 11.77 -21.66
CA ILE A 204 5.11 13.20 -21.98
C ILE A 204 5.39 13.48 -23.46
N ALA A 205 6.50 12.98 -24.00
CA ALA A 205 6.88 13.18 -25.39
C ALA A 205 5.88 12.59 -26.40
N MET A 206 5.13 11.56 -26.02
CA MET A 206 4.07 10.95 -26.81
C MET A 206 2.75 11.74 -26.79
N GLY A 207 2.70 12.90 -26.13
CA GLY A 207 1.52 13.75 -26.06
C GLY A 207 0.48 13.27 -25.06
N GLU A 208 0.84 12.39 -24.14
CA GLU A 208 0.03 12.12 -22.97
C GLU A 208 -0.15 13.43 -22.20
N ASN A 209 -1.37 13.72 -21.78
CA ASN A 209 -1.75 14.99 -21.16
C ASN A 209 -1.14 15.19 -19.76
N MET A 210 0.19 15.26 -19.69
CA MET A 210 0.98 15.50 -18.48
C MET A 210 1.69 16.85 -18.57
N ALA A 211 1.76 17.56 -17.44
CA ALA A 211 2.49 18.83 -17.36
C ALA A 211 4.01 18.59 -17.32
N ASP A 212 4.78 19.41 -18.03
CA ASP A 212 6.25 19.42 -17.97
C ASP A 212 6.73 20.27 -16.76
N ASN A 213 6.30 19.88 -15.56
CA ASN A 213 6.56 20.61 -14.31
C ASN A 213 7.14 19.70 -13.22
N PHE A 214 7.93 18.71 -13.61
CA PHE A 214 8.55 17.76 -12.72
C PHE A 214 10.07 17.69 -12.90
N ASN A 215 10.76 17.30 -11.84
CA ASN A 215 12.20 17.07 -11.85
C ASN A 215 12.54 15.83 -11.01
N PHE A 216 13.56 15.10 -11.44
CA PHE A 216 14.23 14.09 -10.65
C PHE A 216 15.51 14.67 -10.08
N VAL A 217 15.75 14.49 -8.80
CA VAL A 217 16.92 15.03 -8.08
C VAL A 217 17.54 13.95 -7.21
N LYS A 218 18.84 14.08 -6.92
CA LYS A 218 19.48 13.23 -5.95
C LYS A 218 19.02 13.56 -4.54
N SER A 219 18.62 12.56 -3.77
CA SER A 219 18.09 12.73 -2.41
C SER A 219 19.04 13.46 -1.47
N GLU A 220 20.37 13.34 -1.67
CA GLU A 220 21.36 14.06 -0.87
C GLU A 220 21.25 15.59 -1.02
N THR A 221 20.72 16.06 -2.13
CA THR A 221 20.62 17.51 -2.45
C THR A 221 19.27 18.13 -2.11
N ASP A 222 18.25 17.33 -1.81
CA ASP A 222 16.90 17.83 -1.53
C ASP A 222 16.31 17.25 -0.23
N ILE A 223 16.08 18.14 0.74
CA ILE A 223 15.54 17.76 2.05
C ILE A 223 14.11 17.22 1.98
N PHE A 224 13.29 17.68 1.03
CA PHE A 224 11.91 17.25 0.94
C PHE A 224 11.82 15.82 0.38
N VAL A 225 12.75 15.45 -0.50
CA VAL A 225 12.91 14.06 -0.94
C VAL A 225 13.32 13.17 0.24
N GLN A 226 14.26 13.62 1.07
CA GLN A 226 14.66 12.92 2.30
C GLN A 226 13.49 12.78 3.29
N LEU A 227 12.68 13.81 3.47
CA LEU A 227 11.47 13.75 4.31
C LEU A 227 10.43 12.79 3.75
N SER A 228 10.28 12.74 2.42
CA SER A 228 9.38 11.79 1.76
C SER A 228 9.81 10.35 2.01
N ASP A 229 11.11 10.02 2.00
CA ASP A 229 11.63 8.69 2.40
C ASP A 229 11.24 8.34 3.85
N VAL A 230 11.37 9.30 4.78
CA VAL A 230 10.98 9.06 6.18
C VAL A 230 9.47 8.80 6.31
N VAL A 231 8.64 9.59 5.64
CA VAL A 231 7.19 9.42 5.67
C VAL A 231 6.79 8.10 5.02
N ALA A 232 7.33 7.78 3.85
CA ALA A 232 7.08 6.51 3.15
C ALA A 232 7.51 5.31 4.02
N GLY A 233 8.67 5.40 4.66
CA GLY A 233 9.20 4.35 5.53
C GLY A 233 8.29 4.05 6.72
N ILE A 234 7.83 5.07 7.47
CA ILE A 234 6.96 4.86 8.62
C ILE A 234 5.55 4.41 8.21
N LEU A 235 5.00 4.96 7.12
CA LEU A 235 3.70 4.55 6.60
C LEU A 235 3.73 3.11 6.09
N GLY A 236 4.79 2.71 5.39
CA GLY A 236 4.97 1.32 4.96
C GLY A 236 5.00 0.34 6.14
N LYS A 237 5.66 0.69 7.26
CA LYS A 237 5.64 -0.11 8.49
C LYS A 237 4.25 -0.13 9.14
N LEU A 238 3.54 1.00 9.18
CA LEU A 238 2.17 1.09 9.70
C LEU A 238 1.22 0.20 8.89
N PHE A 239 1.18 0.34 7.57
CA PHE A 239 0.29 -0.45 6.73
C PHE A 239 0.61 -1.95 6.78
N LYS A 240 1.90 -2.31 6.83
CA LYS A 240 2.30 -3.71 7.05
C LYS A 240 1.76 -4.23 8.38
N TYR A 241 1.89 -3.47 9.48
CA TYR A 241 1.37 -3.85 10.79
C TYR A 241 -0.16 -4.02 10.77
N ILE A 242 -0.89 -3.05 10.22
CA ILE A 242 -2.35 -3.10 10.10
C ILE A 242 -2.81 -4.31 9.28
N ASN A 243 -2.12 -4.62 8.18
CA ASN A 243 -2.48 -5.71 7.30
C ASN A 243 -2.13 -7.09 7.85
N SER A 244 -1.08 -7.21 8.70
CA SER A 244 -0.61 -8.48 9.24
C SER A 244 -1.17 -8.85 10.61
N THR A 245 -1.82 -7.91 11.34
CA THR A 245 -2.30 -8.15 12.69
C THR A 245 -3.82 -8.27 12.78
N SER A 246 -4.30 -9.11 13.71
CA SER A 246 -5.72 -9.19 14.02
C SER A 246 -6.18 -8.03 14.92
N VAL A 247 -7.48 -7.78 14.97
CA VAL A 247 -8.10 -6.80 15.92
C VAL A 247 -7.69 -7.10 17.38
N ASN A 248 -7.72 -8.36 17.79
CA ASN A 248 -7.35 -8.75 19.15
C ASN A 248 -5.87 -8.52 19.44
N GLN A 249 -5.00 -8.75 18.46
CA GLN A 249 -3.57 -8.45 18.60
C GLN A 249 -3.36 -6.94 18.76
N ARG A 250 -3.94 -6.12 17.86
CA ARG A 250 -3.84 -4.65 17.95
C ARG A 250 -4.33 -4.10 19.29
N ARG A 251 -5.41 -4.68 19.85
CA ARG A 251 -5.91 -4.28 21.16
C ARG A 251 -4.89 -4.54 22.26
N ARG A 252 -4.31 -5.75 22.32
CA ARG A 252 -3.23 -6.08 23.28
C ARG A 252 -2.01 -5.18 23.12
N ASP A 253 -1.60 -4.95 21.88
CA ASP A 253 -0.44 -4.12 21.58
C ASP A 253 -0.65 -2.68 22.07
N VAL A 254 -1.84 -2.10 21.83
CA VAL A 254 -2.20 -0.75 22.29
C VAL A 254 -2.16 -0.63 23.82
N GLU A 255 -2.59 -1.66 24.55
CA GLU A 255 -2.50 -1.68 26.03
C GLU A 255 -1.05 -1.59 26.51
N GLY A 256 -0.09 -2.13 25.79
CA GLY A 256 1.34 -2.15 26.10
C GLY A 256 2.14 -0.94 25.63
N LEU A 257 1.54 0.03 24.92
CA LEU A 257 2.28 1.17 24.36
C LEU A 257 2.84 2.09 25.44
N SER A 258 4.07 2.54 25.28
CA SER A 258 4.65 3.63 26.05
C SER A 258 4.06 4.99 25.64
N LYS A 259 4.23 6.01 26.46
CA LYS A 259 3.78 7.39 26.18
C LYS A 259 4.33 7.90 24.85
N LEU A 260 5.63 7.70 24.57
CA LEU A 260 6.26 8.12 23.32
C LEU A 260 5.70 7.40 22.09
N GLN A 261 5.39 6.12 22.21
CA GLN A 261 4.74 5.37 21.12
C GLN A 261 3.35 5.92 20.82
N VAL A 262 2.54 6.21 21.85
CA VAL A 262 1.22 6.83 21.70
C VAL A 262 1.35 8.19 21.00
N GLU A 263 2.28 9.04 21.47
CA GLU A 263 2.52 10.37 20.87
C GLU A 263 2.91 10.27 19.41
N ASN A 264 3.83 9.37 19.04
CA ASN A 264 4.23 9.15 17.64
C ASN A 264 3.07 8.67 16.76
N ILE A 265 2.30 7.69 17.25
CA ILE A 265 1.16 7.14 16.50
C ILE A 265 0.10 8.23 16.28
N LEU A 266 -0.20 9.03 17.30
CA LEU A 266 -1.17 10.11 17.18
C LEU A 266 -0.69 11.27 16.30
N LEU A 267 0.62 11.52 16.22
CA LEU A 267 1.18 12.48 15.26
C LEU A 267 1.00 11.97 13.82
N ILE A 268 1.24 10.70 13.57
CA ILE A 268 0.99 10.11 12.23
C ILE A 268 -0.49 10.26 11.85
N ASP A 269 -1.41 9.97 12.77
CA ASP A 269 -2.85 10.14 12.53
C ASP A 269 -3.22 11.60 12.28
N LYS A 270 -2.68 12.53 13.07
CA LYS A 270 -2.90 13.97 12.91
C LYS A 270 -2.46 14.45 11.53
N LEU A 271 -1.24 14.14 11.12
CA LEU A 271 -0.71 14.52 9.79
C LEU A 271 -1.57 13.94 8.66
N ARG A 272 -2.04 12.69 8.80
CA ARG A 272 -2.94 12.06 7.85
C ARG A 272 -4.28 12.79 7.78
N MET A 273 -4.90 13.07 8.92
CA MET A 273 -6.22 13.75 8.98
C MET A 273 -6.16 15.19 8.48
N GLU A 274 -5.05 15.89 8.70
CA GLU A 274 -4.85 17.25 8.18
C GLU A 274 -4.68 17.25 6.66
N ALA A 275 -3.93 16.28 6.11
CA ALA A 275 -3.78 16.09 4.68
C ALA A 275 -5.12 15.75 4.00
N ASP A 276 -5.91 14.83 4.59
CA ASP A 276 -7.24 14.45 4.08
C ASP A 276 -8.23 15.62 4.08
N ARG A 277 -8.16 16.47 5.12
CA ARG A 277 -9.01 17.68 5.21
C ARG A 277 -8.63 18.73 4.18
N GLU A 278 -7.33 18.89 3.91
CA GLU A 278 -6.84 19.83 2.89
C GLU A 278 -7.23 19.36 1.49
N ASN A 279 -6.97 18.09 1.18
CA ASN A 279 -7.35 17.48 -0.09
C ASN A 279 -7.46 15.95 0.06
N PRO A 280 -8.68 15.36 -0.03
CA PRO A 280 -8.85 13.92 0.05
C PRO A 280 -8.04 13.13 -0.98
N GLY A 281 -7.69 13.73 -2.12
CA GLY A 281 -6.83 13.13 -3.14
C GLY A 281 -5.36 12.94 -2.73
N PHE A 282 -4.91 13.49 -1.58
CA PHE A 282 -3.56 13.25 -1.07
C PHE A 282 -3.38 11.87 -0.47
N LEU A 283 -4.47 11.22 -0.06
CA LEU A 283 -4.41 9.91 0.58
C LEU A 283 -5.05 8.85 -0.32
N CYS A 284 -4.23 8.22 -1.16
CA CYS A 284 -4.68 7.16 -2.04
C CYS A 284 -4.33 5.78 -1.45
N SER A 285 -5.27 4.83 -1.55
CA SER A 285 -5.03 3.46 -1.10
C SER A 285 -5.67 2.46 -2.06
N ILE A 286 -4.85 1.54 -2.58
CA ILE A 286 -5.29 0.37 -3.33
C ILE A 286 -5.25 -0.81 -2.38
N GLY A 287 -6.43 -1.24 -1.93
CA GLY A 287 -6.57 -2.28 -0.90
C GLY A 287 -8.03 -2.64 -0.65
N PRO A 288 -8.30 -3.54 0.31
CA PRO A 288 -9.65 -3.97 0.62
C PRO A 288 -10.51 -2.78 1.08
N TRP A 289 -11.80 -2.84 0.71
CA TRP A 289 -12.79 -1.79 0.96
C TRP A 289 -12.84 -1.28 2.40
N ASP A 290 -12.68 -2.16 3.37
CA ASP A 290 -12.71 -1.84 4.80
C ASP A 290 -11.34 -1.45 5.37
N GLY A 291 -10.28 -1.41 4.55
CA GLY A 291 -8.90 -1.16 4.97
C GLY A 291 -8.73 0.17 5.71
N ILE A 292 -9.32 1.26 5.19
CA ILE A 292 -9.33 2.58 5.85
C ILE A 292 -10.09 2.51 7.19
N GLY A 293 -11.21 1.80 7.25
CA GLY A 293 -11.97 1.60 8.48
C GLY A 293 -11.19 0.83 9.54
N ILE A 294 -10.35 -0.14 9.14
CA ILE A 294 -9.47 -0.89 10.06
C ILE A 294 -8.39 0.04 10.60
N LEU A 295 -7.78 0.86 9.76
CA LEU A 295 -6.78 1.85 10.14
C LEU A 295 -7.35 2.88 11.13
N ASN A 296 -8.51 3.45 10.83
CA ASN A 296 -9.18 4.41 11.70
C ASN A 296 -9.51 3.81 13.07
N ARG A 297 -10.03 2.59 13.13
CA ARG A 297 -10.28 1.89 14.40
C ARG A 297 -9.01 1.69 15.22
N PHE A 298 -7.86 1.44 14.59
CA PHE A 298 -6.59 1.36 15.31
C PHE A 298 -6.24 2.70 15.97
N PHE A 299 -6.33 3.81 15.24
CA PHE A 299 -6.06 5.14 15.81
C PHE A 299 -7.02 5.50 16.95
N GLU A 300 -8.31 5.15 16.84
CA GLU A 300 -9.28 5.36 17.91
C GLU A 300 -8.93 4.56 19.18
N MET A 301 -8.46 3.31 19.04
CA MET A 301 -7.96 2.53 20.19
C MET A 301 -6.78 3.24 20.88
N VAL A 302 -5.85 3.82 20.10
CA VAL A 302 -4.69 4.55 20.65
C VAL A 302 -5.13 5.85 21.34
N LYS A 303 -6.09 6.61 20.77
CA LYS A 303 -6.68 7.82 21.40
C LYS A 303 -7.29 7.50 22.76
N SER A 304 -8.15 6.47 22.80
CA SER A 304 -8.80 6.02 24.05
C SER A 304 -7.80 5.55 25.14
N ARG A 305 -6.60 5.10 24.72
CA ARG A 305 -5.51 4.72 25.65
C ARG A 305 -4.84 5.97 26.25
N LYS A 306 -4.76 7.08 25.51
CA LYS A 306 -4.17 8.35 25.99
C LYS A 306 -5.01 9.01 27.09
N GLU A 307 -6.32 8.81 27.07
CA GLU A 307 -7.27 9.43 27.98
C GLU A 307 -7.36 8.70 29.36
N LYS A 308 -6.78 7.51 29.45
CA LYS A 308 -6.65 6.73 30.70
C LYS A 308 -5.30 6.97 31.36
#